data_96d7ca4692a3691d5e1b3abe087c5b04
#
_entry.id   96d7ca4692a3691d5e1b3abe087c5b04
#
_cell.length_a   1.000
_cell.length_b   1.000
_cell.length_c   1.000
_cell.angle_alpha   90.00
_cell.angle_beta   90.00
_cell.angle_gamma   90.00
#
_symmetry.space_group_name_H-M   'P 1'
#
loop_
_entity.id
_entity.type
_entity.pdbx_description
1 polymer ?
#
loop_
_entity_poly.entity_id
_entity_poly.type
_entity_poly.pdbx_seq_one_letter_code
_entity_poly.pdbx_strand_id
1 'polypeptide(L)'
;MAYKDKVEFFLVYIREAHPVEKASDGRPAPRPAGPEIAQPKTEDERVIAATACLKGLKLSLPVLVDTMEGTAEKAYAGWPAGTAVIDPDGKIAFYSRGPNGAKPKEAEEVLKQLLAAAPKPAPAEPPKTKPAPPDPPGPAR
;
A
#
# COMPACT_ATOMS: atom_id res chain seq x y z
N MET A 1 6.66 -11.70 -8.54
CA MET A 1 7.17 -10.32 -8.54
C MET A 1 8.69 -10.37 -8.45
N ALA A 2 9.38 -9.61 -9.29
CA ALA A 2 10.86 -9.67 -9.41
C ALA A 2 11.62 -9.20 -8.16
N TYR A 3 10.99 -8.44 -7.26
CA TYR A 3 11.66 -7.80 -6.11
C TYR A 3 11.08 -8.21 -4.75
N LYS A 4 10.22 -9.23 -4.68
CA LYS A 4 9.44 -9.56 -3.48
C LYS A 4 10.27 -9.83 -2.21
N ASP A 5 11.50 -10.30 -2.37
CA ASP A 5 12.40 -10.61 -1.25
C ASP A 5 13.32 -9.44 -0.86
N LYS A 6 13.17 -8.30 -1.53
CA LYS A 6 14.04 -7.11 -1.36
C LYS A 6 13.27 -5.83 -1.16
N VAL A 7 11.98 -5.80 -1.51
CA VAL A 7 11.14 -4.61 -1.51
C VAL A 7 9.74 -4.96 -1.03
N GLU A 8 9.26 -4.17 -0.09
CA GLU A 8 7.86 -4.20 0.31
C GLU A 8 7.03 -3.33 -0.63
N PHE A 9 5.92 -3.87 -1.11
CA PHE A 9 4.99 -3.17 -1.98
C PHE A 9 3.65 -3.03 -1.30
N PHE A 10 3.11 -1.82 -1.31
CA PHE A 10 1.80 -1.51 -0.77
C PHE A 10 0.96 -0.77 -1.81
N LEU A 11 -0.32 -1.06 -1.84
CA LEU A 11 -1.33 -0.19 -2.41
C LEU A 11 -1.97 0.60 -1.28
N VAL A 12 -2.03 1.92 -1.41
CA VAL A 12 -2.77 2.77 -0.47
C VAL A 12 -4.08 3.19 -1.14
N TYR A 13 -5.21 2.68 -0.64
CA TYR A 13 -6.52 3.08 -1.10
C TYR A 13 -6.95 4.34 -0.37
N ILE A 14 -7.01 5.46 -1.08
CA ILE A 14 -7.31 6.77 -0.51
C ILE A 14 -8.81 7.10 -0.58
N ARG A 15 -9.39 7.09 -1.77
CA ARG A 15 -10.83 7.27 -2.03
C ARG A 15 -11.17 6.81 -3.45
N GLU A 16 -12.45 6.72 -3.76
CA GLU A 16 -12.88 6.34 -5.10
C GLU A 16 -12.72 7.51 -6.08
N ALA A 17 -12.00 7.26 -7.18
CA ALA A 17 -11.78 8.26 -8.21
C ALA A 17 -12.98 8.42 -9.16
N HIS A 18 -13.72 7.35 -9.34
CA HIS A 18 -14.88 7.29 -10.24
C HIS A 18 -16.06 6.63 -9.53
N PRO A 19 -16.59 7.28 -8.47
CA PRO A 19 -17.71 6.69 -7.71
C PRO A 19 -18.94 6.50 -8.59
N VAL A 20 -19.74 5.50 -8.21
CA VAL A 20 -21.05 5.29 -8.81
C VAL A 20 -21.99 6.42 -8.37
N GLU A 21 -22.04 7.46 -9.13
CA GLU A 21 -23.01 8.53 -8.96
C GLU A 21 -24.01 8.49 -10.12
N LYS A 22 -25.28 8.70 -9.80
CA LYS A 22 -26.28 8.96 -10.82
C LYS A 22 -26.09 10.39 -11.30
N ALA A 23 -25.99 10.59 -12.61
CA ALA A 23 -26.10 11.92 -13.18
C ALA A 23 -27.45 12.55 -12.75
N SER A 24 -27.54 13.89 -12.79
CA SER A 24 -28.77 14.61 -12.41
C SER A 24 -30.04 14.16 -13.18
N ASP A 25 -29.85 13.52 -14.34
CA ASP A 25 -30.90 12.91 -15.18
C ASP A 25 -31.17 11.42 -14.85
N GLY A 26 -30.55 10.88 -13.79
CA GLY A 26 -30.72 9.50 -13.33
C GLY A 26 -29.95 8.46 -14.13
N ARG A 27 -29.19 8.85 -15.16
CA ARG A 27 -28.34 7.94 -15.93
C ARG A 27 -27.00 7.70 -15.24
N PRO A 28 -26.39 6.50 -15.39
CA PRO A 28 -25.05 6.27 -14.92
C PRO A 28 -24.07 7.23 -15.60
N ALA A 29 -23.18 7.86 -14.84
CA ALA A 29 -22.08 8.63 -15.42
C ALA A 29 -21.14 7.72 -16.22
N PRO A 30 -20.59 8.18 -17.37
CA PRO A 30 -19.57 7.44 -18.09
C PRO A 30 -18.38 7.13 -17.20
N ARG A 31 -17.96 5.86 -17.18
CA ARG A 31 -16.87 5.40 -16.28
C ARG A 31 -15.92 4.48 -17.03
N PRO A 32 -14.64 4.43 -16.59
CA PRO A 32 -13.71 3.39 -17.03
C PRO A 32 -14.26 2.00 -16.69
N ALA A 33 -13.84 0.98 -17.44
CA ALA A 33 -14.13 -0.41 -17.08
C ALA A 33 -13.53 -0.73 -15.68
N GLY A 34 -14.34 -1.27 -14.79
CA GLY A 34 -13.92 -1.61 -13.43
C GLY A 34 -15.09 -1.94 -12.53
N PRO A 35 -14.84 -2.26 -11.26
CA PRO A 35 -15.89 -2.52 -10.29
C PRO A 35 -16.73 -1.26 -10.05
N GLU A 36 -18.02 -1.46 -9.82
CA GLU A 36 -18.95 -0.39 -9.44
C GLU A 36 -18.83 -0.13 -7.94
N ILE A 37 -18.16 0.95 -7.57
CA ILE A 37 -17.92 1.33 -6.17
C ILE A 37 -18.55 2.70 -5.90
N ALA A 38 -19.41 2.79 -4.89
CA ALA A 38 -19.91 4.06 -4.40
C ALA A 38 -18.82 4.77 -3.58
N GLN A 39 -18.91 6.11 -3.48
CA GLN A 39 -18.01 6.85 -2.60
C GLN A 39 -18.24 6.43 -1.14
N PRO A 40 -17.23 5.85 -0.45
CA PRO A 40 -17.35 5.46 0.94
C PRO A 40 -17.60 6.67 1.86
N LYS A 41 -18.49 6.49 2.85
CA LYS A 41 -18.82 7.50 3.85
C LYS A 41 -18.31 7.15 5.25
N THR A 42 -17.88 5.91 5.45
CA THR A 42 -17.34 5.40 6.70
C THR A 42 -16.05 4.62 6.43
N GLU A 43 -15.25 4.38 7.47
CA GLU A 43 -14.04 3.56 7.36
C GLU A 43 -14.37 2.13 6.92
N ASP A 44 -15.40 1.51 7.45
CA ASP A 44 -15.83 0.17 7.08
C ASP A 44 -16.23 0.10 5.59
N GLU A 45 -16.98 1.07 5.10
CA GLU A 45 -17.33 1.17 3.68
C GLU A 45 -16.09 1.35 2.82
N ARG A 46 -15.08 2.10 3.29
CA ARG A 46 -13.81 2.29 2.59
C ARG A 46 -12.99 1.00 2.52
N VAL A 47 -12.98 0.20 3.57
CA VAL A 47 -12.36 -1.14 3.58
C VAL A 47 -13.06 -2.08 2.58
N ILE A 48 -14.39 -2.06 2.56
CA ILE A 48 -15.19 -2.84 1.60
C ILE A 48 -14.86 -2.40 0.15
N ALA A 49 -14.83 -1.09 -0.11
CA ALA A 49 -14.50 -0.53 -1.42
C ALA A 49 -13.07 -0.90 -1.87
N ALA A 50 -12.08 -0.77 -0.99
CA ALA A 50 -10.71 -1.19 -1.24
C ALA A 50 -10.62 -2.68 -1.60
N THR A 51 -11.34 -3.53 -0.86
CA THR A 51 -11.41 -4.97 -1.12
C THR A 51 -12.04 -5.29 -2.49
N ALA A 52 -13.11 -4.59 -2.86
CA ALA A 52 -13.76 -4.73 -4.17
C ALA A 52 -12.82 -4.29 -5.31
N CYS A 53 -12.10 -3.18 -5.12
CA CYS A 53 -11.10 -2.68 -6.05
C CYS A 53 -10.00 -3.71 -6.30
N LEU A 54 -9.42 -4.29 -5.24
CA LEU A 54 -8.40 -5.34 -5.34
C LEU A 54 -8.88 -6.54 -6.13
N LYS A 55 -10.06 -7.06 -5.80
CA LYS A 55 -10.66 -8.19 -6.50
C LYS A 55 -10.90 -7.87 -7.97
N GLY A 56 -11.45 -6.70 -8.27
CA GLY A 56 -11.74 -6.27 -9.63
C GLY A 56 -10.47 -6.13 -10.48
N LEU A 57 -9.39 -5.63 -9.89
CA LEU A 57 -8.10 -5.45 -10.54
C LEU A 57 -7.19 -6.70 -10.46
N LYS A 58 -7.64 -7.78 -9.78
CA LYS A 58 -6.86 -9.02 -9.56
C LYS A 58 -5.48 -8.76 -8.94
N LEU A 59 -5.40 -7.80 -8.01
CA LEU A 59 -4.17 -7.46 -7.32
C LEU A 59 -3.97 -8.34 -6.10
N SER A 60 -2.73 -8.75 -5.85
CA SER A 60 -2.30 -9.56 -4.70
C SER A 60 -1.35 -8.81 -3.76
N LEU A 61 -1.30 -7.49 -3.86
CA LEU A 61 -0.49 -6.63 -2.98
C LEU A 61 -1.20 -6.42 -1.64
N PRO A 62 -0.44 -6.26 -0.54
CA PRO A 62 -0.98 -5.70 0.69
C PRO A 62 -1.61 -4.33 0.44
N VAL A 63 -2.78 -4.09 1.03
CA VAL A 63 -3.49 -2.83 0.90
C VAL A 63 -3.58 -2.15 2.25
N LEU A 64 -3.21 -0.90 2.27
CA LEU A 64 -3.47 0.04 3.34
C LEU A 64 -4.69 0.89 2.93
N VAL A 65 -5.54 1.18 3.88
CA VAL A 65 -6.71 2.02 3.67
C VAL A 65 -6.49 3.33 4.40
N ASP A 66 -6.59 4.44 3.68
CA ASP A 66 -6.44 5.77 4.27
C ASP A 66 -7.62 6.11 5.19
N THR A 67 -7.38 6.95 6.17
CA THR A 67 -8.45 7.45 7.08
C THR A 67 -9.49 8.28 6.33
N MET A 68 -10.67 8.45 6.91
CA MET A 68 -11.72 9.28 6.30
C MET A 68 -11.27 10.74 6.14
N GLU A 69 -10.38 11.21 7.00
CA GLU A 69 -9.75 12.54 6.91
C GLU A 69 -8.76 12.67 5.76
N GLY A 70 -8.36 11.56 5.12
CA GLY A 70 -7.41 11.56 4.02
C GLY A 70 -5.98 11.90 4.45
N THR A 71 -5.49 11.26 5.49
CA THR A 71 -4.15 11.52 6.05
C THR A 71 -3.05 11.20 5.03
N ALA A 72 -3.09 10.01 4.41
CA ALA A 72 -2.12 9.62 3.40
C ALA A 72 -2.32 10.42 2.10
N GLU A 73 -3.58 10.65 1.68
CA GLU A 73 -3.88 11.49 0.51
C GLU A 73 -3.24 12.88 0.63
N LYS A 74 -3.38 13.53 1.80
CA LYS A 74 -2.81 14.86 2.04
C LYS A 74 -1.29 14.84 2.12
N ALA A 75 -0.74 13.86 2.85
CA ALA A 75 0.71 13.77 3.04
C ALA A 75 1.46 13.53 1.73
N TYR A 76 0.91 12.67 0.87
CA TYR A 76 1.52 12.33 -0.40
C TYR A 76 0.91 13.06 -1.60
N ALA A 77 -0.10 13.91 -1.41
CA ALA A 77 -0.86 14.54 -2.49
C ALA A 77 -1.22 13.54 -3.61
N GLY A 78 -1.61 12.31 -3.22
CA GLY A 78 -1.70 11.13 -4.09
C GLY A 78 -2.89 11.12 -5.06
N TRP A 79 -3.75 12.12 -5.04
CA TRP A 79 -4.94 12.17 -5.88
C TRP A 79 -4.64 12.58 -7.32
N PRO A 80 -5.30 11.98 -8.36
CA PRO A 80 -6.10 10.75 -8.31
C PRO A 80 -5.25 9.47 -8.27
N ALA A 81 -3.96 9.56 -8.58
CA ALA A 81 -2.99 8.47 -8.50
C ALA A 81 -1.61 9.01 -8.14
N GLY A 82 -0.80 8.20 -7.47
CA GLY A 82 0.58 8.52 -7.13
C GLY A 82 1.43 7.27 -7.05
N THR A 83 2.75 7.46 -7.16
CA THR A 83 3.75 6.44 -6.91
C THR A 83 4.87 7.04 -6.07
N ALA A 84 5.25 6.37 -4.99
CA ALA A 84 6.40 6.74 -4.18
C ALA A 84 7.35 5.55 -4.05
N VAL A 85 8.65 5.80 -4.09
CA VAL A 85 9.69 4.87 -3.66
C VAL A 85 10.35 5.48 -2.43
N ILE A 86 10.36 4.73 -1.35
CA ILE A 86 10.94 5.13 -0.08
C ILE A 86 12.20 4.29 0.13
N ASP A 87 13.31 4.93 0.43
CA ASP A 87 14.57 4.26 0.70
C ASP A 87 14.60 3.65 2.13
N PRO A 88 15.63 2.85 2.46
CA PRO A 88 15.76 2.26 3.80
C PRO A 88 15.88 3.28 4.94
N ASP A 89 16.27 4.52 4.65
CA ASP A 89 16.35 5.62 5.62
C ASP A 89 15.01 6.34 5.84
N GLY A 90 13.95 5.90 5.14
CA GLY A 90 12.62 6.51 5.21
C GLY A 90 12.45 7.76 4.35
N LYS A 91 13.38 8.04 3.45
CA LYS A 91 13.30 9.21 2.56
C LYS A 91 12.64 8.84 1.23
N ILE A 92 11.91 9.79 0.66
CA ILE A 92 11.31 9.63 -0.66
C ILE A 92 12.41 9.77 -1.71
N ALA A 93 12.77 8.65 -2.35
CA ALA A 93 13.74 8.58 -3.45
C ALA A 93 13.10 8.85 -4.81
N PHE A 94 11.81 8.52 -4.95
CA PHE A 94 11.02 8.83 -6.15
C PHE A 94 9.61 9.19 -5.76
N TYR A 95 9.02 10.13 -6.49
CA TYR A 95 7.65 10.52 -6.28
C TYR A 95 7.01 11.03 -7.57
N SER A 96 5.79 10.59 -7.83
CA SER A 96 4.95 11.09 -8.91
C SER A 96 3.48 11.14 -8.49
N ARG A 97 2.70 12.05 -9.08
CA ARG A 97 1.29 12.27 -8.73
C ARG A 97 0.47 12.78 -9.92
N GLY A 98 -0.85 12.83 -9.71
CA GLY A 98 -1.81 13.40 -10.66
C GLY A 98 -2.41 12.35 -11.60
N PRO A 99 -3.13 12.75 -12.65
CA PRO A 99 -3.83 11.83 -13.56
C PRO A 99 -2.94 10.77 -14.21
N ASN A 100 -1.64 11.09 -14.39
CA ASN A 100 -0.61 10.18 -14.89
C ASN A 100 0.41 9.82 -13.79
N GLY A 101 -0.03 9.81 -12.52
CA GLY A 101 0.83 9.58 -11.36
C GLY A 101 1.34 8.15 -11.22
N ALA A 102 0.71 7.18 -11.89
CA ALA A 102 1.23 5.82 -11.96
C ALA A 102 2.42 5.76 -12.92
N LYS A 103 3.64 5.81 -12.38
CA LYS A 103 4.90 5.83 -13.11
C LYS A 103 5.78 4.61 -12.80
N PRO A 104 5.31 3.38 -13.10
CA PRO A 104 6.01 2.16 -12.67
C PRO A 104 7.41 2.00 -13.28
N LYS A 105 7.63 2.45 -14.50
CA LYS A 105 8.94 2.33 -15.15
C LYS A 105 9.98 3.23 -14.49
N GLU A 106 9.63 4.50 -14.28
CA GLU A 106 10.52 5.48 -13.63
C GLU A 106 10.80 5.07 -12.17
N ALA A 107 9.79 4.60 -11.45
CA ALA A 107 9.94 4.09 -10.10
C ALA A 107 10.85 2.84 -10.07
N GLU A 108 10.72 1.93 -11.05
CA GLU A 108 11.56 0.74 -11.15
C GLU A 108 13.04 1.09 -11.38
N GLU A 109 13.34 2.10 -12.21
CA GLU A 109 14.72 2.52 -12.44
C GLU A 109 15.37 3.06 -11.15
N VAL A 110 14.65 3.87 -10.37
CA VAL A 110 15.13 4.35 -9.07
C VAL A 110 15.30 3.18 -8.09
N LEU A 111 14.36 2.24 -8.07
CA LEU A 111 14.46 1.05 -7.24
C LEU A 111 15.68 0.20 -7.57
N LYS A 112 16.00 -0.01 -8.85
CA LYS A 112 17.22 -0.71 -9.28
C LYS A 112 18.48 -0.02 -8.77
N GLN A 113 18.54 1.31 -8.84
CA GLN A 113 19.67 2.09 -8.34
C GLN A 113 19.83 1.93 -6.82
N LEU A 114 18.76 2.02 -6.05
CA LEU A 114 18.78 1.82 -4.61
C LEU A 114 19.25 0.41 -4.23
N LEU A 115 18.74 -0.62 -4.92
CA LEU A 115 19.14 -2.01 -4.67
C LEU A 115 20.61 -2.29 -5.07
N ALA A 116 21.13 -1.61 -6.09
CA ALA A 116 22.53 -1.71 -6.47
C ALA A 116 23.47 -0.99 -5.49
N ALA A 117 23.02 0.10 -4.88
CA ALA A 117 23.76 0.86 -3.89
C ALA A 117 23.67 0.28 -2.48
N ALA A 118 22.66 -0.58 -2.21
CA ALA A 118 22.47 -1.18 -0.90
C ALA A 118 23.67 -2.06 -0.52
N PRO A 119 24.23 -1.92 0.69
CA PRO A 119 25.27 -2.83 1.17
C PRO A 119 24.73 -4.26 1.16
N LYS A 120 25.59 -5.20 0.72
CA LYS A 120 25.24 -6.63 0.73
C LYS A 120 24.79 -7.00 2.14
N PRO A 121 23.61 -7.65 2.32
CA PRO A 121 23.13 -7.99 3.66
C PRO A 121 24.23 -8.74 4.42
N ALA A 122 24.52 -8.27 5.63
CA ALA A 122 25.38 -9.00 6.53
C ALA A 122 24.80 -10.40 6.75
N PRO A 123 25.64 -11.45 6.94
CA PRO A 123 25.13 -12.77 7.26
C PRO A 123 24.16 -12.66 8.44
N ALA A 124 22.97 -13.24 8.31
CA ALA A 124 21.98 -13.19 9.36
C ALA A 124 22.58 -13.67 10.67
N GLU A 125 22.56 -12.82 11.71
CA GLU A 125 22.91 -13.27 13.05
C GLU A 125 21.97 -14.44 13.42
N PRO A 126 22.53 -15.52 14.00
CA PRO A 126 21.70 -16.63 14.44
C PRO A 126 20.66 -16.10 15.43
N PRO A 127 19.43 -16.63 15.40
CA PRO A 127 18.36 -16.16 16.27
C PRO A 127 18.84 -16.23 17.72
N LYS A 128 18.77 -15.08 18.42
CA LYS A 128 19.07 -15.01 19.87
C LYS A 128 18.09 -15.97 20.54
N THR A 129 18.60 -17.08 21.04
CA THR A 129 17.80 -18.05 21.82
C THR A 129 17.15 -17.33 22.99
N LYS A 130 15.83 -17.35 23.01
CA LYS A 130 15.06 -16.85 24.14
C LYS A 130 15.51 -17.61 25.39
N PRO A 131 15.84 -16.93 26.50
CA PRO A 131 16.22 -17.64 27.72
C PRO A 131 15.11 -18.62 28.13
N ALA A 132 15.51 -19.83 28.51
CA ALA A 132 14.57 -20.86 28.96
C ALA A 132 13.73 -20.32 30.13
N PRO A 133 12.46 -20.67 30.22
CA PRO A 133 11.64 -20.32 31.39
C PRO A 133 12.28 -20.88 32.67
N PRO A 134 12.17 -20.18 33.81
CA PRO A 134 12.69 -20.68 35.04
C PRO A 134 11.99 -21.98 35.46
N ASP A 135 12.75 -22.91 36.02
CA ASP A 135 12.23 -24.18 36.51
C ASP A 135 11.06 -23.99 37.48
N PRO A 136 10.04 -24.87 37.42
CA PRO A 136 8.92 -24.81 38.35
C PRO A 136 9.40 -25.02 39.82
N PRO A 137 8.81 -24.33 40.80
CA PRO A 137 9.17 -24.52 42.18
C PRO A 137 8.95 -25.98 42.61
N GLY A 138 9.98 -26.58 43.21
CA GLY A 138 9.90 -27.93 43.70
C GLY A 138 8.80 -28.09 44.79
N PRO A 139 8.31 -29.33 45.00
CA PRO A 139 7.23 -29.56 45.95
C PRO A 139 7.63 -29.14 47.38
N ALA A 140 6.76 -28.33 48.00
CA ALA A 140 6.89 -27.94 49.38
C ALA A 140 6.84 -29.18 50.28
N ARG A 141 7.82 -29.28 51.18
CA ARG A 141 7.85 -30.31 52.24
C ARG A 141 6.96 -29.90 53.39
#